data_41aeeed8987006e8f1e51ceaae43db4b
#
_entry.id   41aeeed8987006e8f1e51ceaae43db4b
#
_cell.length_a   1.000
_cell.length_b   1.000
_cell.length_c   1.000
_cell.angle_alpha   90.00
_cell.angle_beta   90.00
_cell.angle_gamma   90.00
#
_symmetry.space_group_name_H-M   'P 1'
#
loop_
_entity.id
_entity.type
_entity.pdbx_description
1 polymer ?
#
loop_
_entity_poly.entity_id
_entity_poly.type
_entity_poly.pdbx_seq_one_letter_code
_entity_poly.pdbx_strand_id
1 'polypeptide(L)'
;MKIILVGGGKVGSALCRSLVADNHDVVLIEQNETVLNYMTSRFDIIGIAGNGADFAMLEAANVQDCDIFIAMTQYDEVNMVSAVLAKKMGAKETIVRVRNPEYSNPYFKEKNILGFSLIVNPELLAARAIANIIDFPNALSVERFVGGLVSLMEFVVREDSNICQMSIADFRKKFGNVIVCAIERDHKLMIPSGDVALEDKDRIFVTGHRVDMMLFHNYLKSRVVKSLLIIGAGKIAYYLLGMLKDSRIDTKVIEVNPERAAFFSEKFPKLYIVQGDGTTKDTLLEESAQNYDAVATLTGVDEENIITSMFLDSIGVQKNITKVNRTSLLEIIHATDFSSIITPKTIAVDTIMHFIHGRVNAQYSDLQAMHHLANGQVETLQFLIKEANKMTGKPLSQLKLKKDILIAAIIRNGKTIFPTGEDTLQVGDKLVVITLLSNITKIYDLLER
;
A
#
# COMPACT_ATOMS: atom_id res chain seq x y z
N MET A 1 2.68 -22.65 6.03
CA MET A 1 3.84 -22.73 5.10
C MET A 1 5.12 -22.57 5.91
N LYS A 2 6.21 -23.17 5.43
CA LYS A 2 7.54 -22.96 6.02
C LYS A 2 8.21 -21.76 5.36
N ILE A 3 8.47 -20.71 6.11
CA ILE A 3 9.02 -19.45 5.62
C ILE A 3 10.36 -19.16 6.32
N ILE A 4 11.39 -18.88 5.55
CA ILE A 4 12.68 -18.43 6.08
C ILE A 4 12.78 -16.92 5.84
N LEU A 5 12.99 -16.17 6.90
CA LEU A 5 13.17 -14.71 6.88
C LEU A 5 14.61 -14.38 7.24
N VAL A 6 15.29 -13.61 6.40
CA VAL A 6 16.63 -13.08 6.67
C VAL A 6 16.53 -11.59 7.01
N GLY A 7 16.91 -11.24 8.24
CA GLY A 7 16.92 -9.89 8.76
C GLY A 7 15.71 -9.54 9.62
N GLY A 8 15.98 -9.30 10.91
CA GLY A 8 14.99 -8.91 11.95
C GLY A 8 14.82 -7.41 12.12
N GLY A 9 15.23 -6.57 11.15
CA GLY A 9 15.11 -5.12 11.20
C GLY A 9 13.65 -4.63 11.19
N LYS A 10 13.44 -3.30 11.03
CA LYS A 10 12.10 -2.69 11.11
C LYS A 10 11.03 -3.33 10.21
N VAL A 11 11.37 -3.67 8.96
CA VAL A 11 10.46 -4.34 8.02
C VAL A 11 10.32 -5.83 8.37
N GLY A 12 11.46 -6.52 8.62
CA GLY A 12 11.46 -7.93 8.96
C GLY A 12 10.66 -8.24 10.23
N SER A 13 10.78 -7.41 11.27
CA SER A 13 9.99 -7.56 12.51
C SER A 13 8.47 -7.37 12.27
N ALA A 14 8.09 -6.40 11.45
CA ALA A 14 6.69 -6.19 11.10
C ALA A 14 6.14 -7.37 10.28
N LEU A 15 6.92 -7.83 9.30
CA LEU A 15 6.57 -8.99 8.48
C LEU A 15 6.45 -10.27 9.31
N CYS A 16 7.43 -10.52 10.22
CA CYS A 16 7.40 -11.65 11.14
C CYS A 16 6.09 -11.70 11.95
N ARG A 17 5.65 -10.54 12.48
CA ARG A 17 4.36 -10.44 13.20
C ARG A 17 3.20 -10.90 12.33
N SER A 18 3.11 -10.43 11.09
CA SER A 18 2.03 -10.81 10.16
C SER A 18 2.09 -12.29 9.79
N LEU A 19 3.28 -12.83 9.54
CA LEU A 19 3.46 -14.23 9.19
C LEU A 19 3.04 -15.17 10.33
N VAL A 20 3.41 -14.86 11.57
CA VAL A 20 3.02 -15.64 12.76
C VAL A 20 1.50 -15.53 13.01
N ALA A 21 0.92 -14.33 12.83
CA ALA A 21 -0.53 -14.15 12.95
C ALA A 21 -1.32 -15.00 11.95
N ASP A 22 -0.74 -15.23 10.76
CA ASP A 22 -1.31 -16.10 9.71
C ASP A 22 -0.95 -17.57 9.88
N ASN A 23 -0.40 -17.96 11.04
CA ASN A 23 -0.02 -19.35 11.39
C ASN A 23 0.98 -19.97 10.40
N HIS A 24 1.99 -19.20 9.97
CA HIS A 24 3.12 -19.73 9.21
C HIS A 24 4.27 -20.15 10.13
N ASP A 25 4.98 -21.24 9.77
CA ASP A 25 6.19 -21.67 10.44
C ASP A 25 7.36 -20.80 10.00
N VAL A 26 7.86 -19.94 10.89
CA VAL A 26 8.88 -18.94 10.55
C VAL A 26 10.23 -19.31 11.15
N VAL A 27 11.26 -19.35 10.32
CA VAL A 27 12.67 -19.40 10.75
C VAL A 27 13.31 -18.04 10.44
N LEU A 28 13.85 -17.38 11.47
CA LEU A 28 14.55 -16.09 11.31
C LEU A 28 16.07 -16.30 11.36
N ILE A 29 16.76 -15.86 10.31
CA ILE A 29 18.23 -15.72 10.31
C ILE A 29 18.55 -14.25 10.55
N GLU A 30 19.23 -13.94 11.67
CA GLU A 30 19.59 -12.58 12.05
C GLU A 30 21.02 -12.57 12.62
N GLN A 31 21.84 -11.63 12.14
CA GLN A 31 23.23 -11.51 12.52
C GLN A 31 23.41 -10.85 13.90
N ASN A 32 22.50 -9.97 14.28
CA ASN A 32 22.52 -9.30 15.57
C ASN A 32 21.77 -10.12 16.62
N GLU A 33 22.51 -10.72 17.55
CA GLU A 33 21.95 -11.55 18.60
C GLU A 33 20.93 -10.84 19.50
N THR A 34 21.10 -9.53 19.77
CA THR A 34 20.14 -8.74 20.55
C THR A 34 18.80 -8.65 19.83
N VAL A 35 18.83 -8.42 18.52
CA VAL A 35 17.62 -8.40 17.68
C VAL A 35 16.99 -9.78 17.61
N LEU A 36 17.82 -10.83 17.42
CA LEU A 36 17.35 -12.20 17.36
C LEU A 36 16.62 -12.60 18.65
N ASN A 37 17.26 -12.37 19.81
CA ASN A 37 16.70 -12.68 21.13
C ASN A 37 15.40 -11.90 21.39
N TYR A 38 15.34 -10.62 21.00
CA TYR A 38 14.12 -9.82 21.08
C TYR A 38 12.98 -10.42 20.25
N MET A 39 13.29 -10.86 19.01
CA MET A 39 12.30 -11.44 18.11
C MET A 39 11.78 -12.79 18.60
N THR A 40 12.67 -13.69 19.02
CA THR A 40 12.31 -15.03 19.50
C THR A 40 11.58 -15.00 20.86
N SER A 41 11.80 -13.98 21.69
CA SER A 41 11.05 -13.80 22.93
C SER A 41 9.62 -13.29 22.71
N ARG A 42 9.33 -12.67 21.55
CA ARG A 42 8.04 -12.03 21.23
C ARG A 42 7.16 -12.83 20.30
N PHE A 43 7.76 -13.60 19.44
CA PHE A 43 7.09 -14.35 18.38
C PHE A 43 7.43 -15.83 18.49
N ASP A 44 6.47 -16.68 18.19
CA ASP A 44 6.68 -18.13 18.10
C ASP A 44 7.42 -18.47 16.80
N ILE A 45 8.76 -18.36 16.84
CA ILE A 45 9.65 -18.54 15.69
C ILE A 45 10.94 -19.26 16.10
N ILE A 46 11.57 -19.89 15.14
CA ILE A 46 12.93 -20.45 15.31
C ILE A 46 13.94 -19.37 14.91
N GLY A 47 14.91 -19.08 15.79
CA GLY A 47 15.97 -18.10 15.53
C GLY A 47 17.32 -18.78 15.23
N ILE A 48 18.03 -18.31 14.22
CA ILE A 48 19.40 -18.72 13.87
C ILE A 48 20.27 -17.47 13.82
N ALA A 49 21.32 -17.45 14.65
CA ALA A 49 22.29 -16.36 14.69
C ALA A 49 23.30 -16.52 13.54
N GLY A 50 23.32 -15.58 12.58
CA GLY A 50 24.28 -15.64 11.50
C GLY A 50 23.96 -14.76 10.29
N ASN A 51 24.84 -14.85 9.29
CA ASN A 51 24.68 -14.14 8.02
C ASN A 51 23.82 -14.96 7.06
N GLY A 52 22.70 -14.39 6.58
CA GLY A 52 21.81 -15.07 5.64
C GLY A 52 22.39 -15.36 4.26
N ALA A 53 23.56 -14.82 3.92
CA ALA A 53 24.31 -15.18 2.71
C ALA A 53 25.34 -16.31 2.94
N ASP A 54 25.40 -16.89 4.14
CA ASP A 54 26.27 -18.02 4.47
C ASP A 54 25.53 -19.33 4.18
N PHE A 55 26.19 -20.20 3.42
CA PHE A 55 25.65 -21.52 3.04
C PHE A 55 25.29 -22.38 4.26
N ALA A 56 26.18 -22.40 5.29
CA ALA A 56 25.94 -23.19 6.50
C ALA A 56 24.70 -22.70 7.28
N MET A 57 24.45 -21.39 7.31
CA MET A 57 23.25 -20.82 7.94
C MET A 57 21.98 -21.16 7.17
N LEU A 58 22.02 -21.15 5.85
CA LEU A 58 20.92 -21.57 5.00
C LEU A 58 20.61 -23.08 5.14
N GLU A 59 21.67 -23.89 5.24
CA GLU A 59 21.53 -25.33 5.50
C GLU A 59 20.94 -25.60 6.90
N ALA A 60 21.43 -24.92 7.94
CA ALA A 60 20.90 -25.01 9.30
C ALA A 60 19.41 -24.56 9.37
N ALA A 61 19.00 -23.61 8.55
CA ALA A 61 17.60 -23.21 8.43
C ALA A 61 16.74 -24.20 7.63
N ASN A 62 17.36 -25.26 7.07
CA ASN A 62 16.71 -26.26 6.24
C ASN A 62 16.01 -25.63 5.01
N VAL A 63 16.77 -24.83 4.23
CA VAL A 63 16.26 -24.04 3.11
C VAL A 63 15.70 -24.89 1.98
N GLN A 64 16.16 -26.12 1.82
CA GLN A 64 15.67 -27.07 0.79
C GLN A 64 14.18 -27.39 0.93
N ASP A 65 13.63 -27.33 2.15
CA ASP A 65 12.21 -27.59 2.42
C ASP A 65 11.39 -26.30 2.56
N CYS A 66 11.99 -25.16 2.24
CA CYS A 66 11.37 -23.84 2.38
C CYS A 66 10.37 -23.56 1.26
N ASP A 67 9.15 -23.16 1.64
CA ASP A 67 8.14 -22.74 0.67
C ASP A 67 8.48 -21.33 0.13
N ILE A 68 8.84 -20.40 1.04
CA ILE A 68 9.15 -19.02 0.69
C ILE A 68 10.38 -18.55 1.47
N PHE A 69 11.39 -18.11 0.77
CA PHE A 69 12.57 -17.46 1.33
C PHE A 69 12.48 -15.96 1.15
N ILE A 70 12.69 -15.18 2.22
CA ILE A 70 12.50 -13.73 2.22
C ILE A 70 13.77 -13.05 2.74
N ALA A 71 14.45 -12.27 1.91
CA ALA A 71 15.66 -11.52 2.28
C ALA A 71 15.32 -10.03 2.46
N MET A 72 15.42 -9.53 3.73
CA MET A 72 14.97 -8.21 4.16
C MET A 72 16.01 -7.43 4.97
N THR A 73 17.28 -7.72 4.80
CA THR A 73 18.35 -6.98 5.48
C THR A 73 18.47 -5.54 4.95
N GLN A 74 19.36 -4.75 5.53
CA GLN A 74 19.63 -3.40 5.05
C GLN A 74 20.57 -3.36 3.81
N TYR A 75 21.19 -4.47 3.44
CA TYR A 75 22.17 -4.58 2.35
C TYR A 75 21.54 -5.31 1.17
N ASP A 76 21.41 -4.62 0.04
CA ASP A 76 20.77 -5.16 -1.17
C ASP A 76 21.56 -6.35 -1.74
N GLU A 77 22.90 -6.31 -1.71
CA GLU A 77 23.78 -7.36 -2.17
C GLU A 77 23.62 -8.64 -1.34
N VAL A 78 23.54 -8.51 -0.01
CA VAL A 78 23.32 -9.65 0.90
C VAL A 78 21.94 -10.27 0.61
N ASN A 79 20.91 -9.44 0.39
CA ASN A 79 19.56 -9.90 0.07
C ASN A 79 19.54 -10.66 -1.25
N MET A 80 20.20 -10.15 -2.28
CA MET A 80 20.26 -10.80 -3.60
C MET A 80 21.04 -12.10 -3.54
N VAL A 81 22.25 -12.10 -2.92
CA VAL A 81 23.09 -13.30 -2.81
C VAL A 81 22.37 -14.39 -2.01
N SER A 82 21.84 -14.07 -0.84
CA SER A 82 21.11 -15.05 -0.01
C SER A 82 19.92 -15.67 -0.73
N ALA A 83 19.15 -14.88 -1.48
CA ALA A 83 18.01 -15.39 -2.24
C ALA A 83 18.40 -16.25 -3.44
N VAL A 84 19.52 -15.91 -4.15
CA VAL A 84 20.05 -16.76 -5.23
C VAL A 84 20.53 -18.10 -4.66
N LEU A 85 21.26 -18.09 -3.55
CA LEU A 85 21.69 -19.31 -2.87
C LEU A 85 20.49 -20.15 -2.42
N ALA A 86 19.54 -19.54 -1.72
CA ALA A 86 18.32 -20.22 -1.26
C ALA A 86 17.55 -20.87 -2.43
N LYS A 87 17.41 -20.16 -3.56
CA LYS A 87 16.75 -20.71 -4.75
C LYS A 87 17.50 -21.91 -5.32
N LYS A 88 18.82 -21.85 -5.37
CA LYS A 88 19.66 -22.96 -5.84
C LYS A 88 19.67 -24.16 -4.88
N MET A 89 19.51 -23.92 -3.59
CA MET A 89 19.43 -24.94 -2.56
C MET A 89 18.01 -25.60 -2.47
N GLY A 90 16.99 -25.05 -3.14
CA GLY A 90 15.67 -25.70 -3.24
C GLY A 90 14.49 -24.88 -2.76
N ALA A 91 14.67 -23.66 -2.27
CA ALA A 91 13.54 -22.80 -1.91
C ALA A 91 12.59 -22.62 -3.10
N LYS A 92 11.28 -22.86 -2.87
CA LYS A 92 10.28 -22.83 -3.96
C LYS A 92 10.10 -21.43 -4.52
N GLU A 93 9.98 -20.44 -3.63
CA GLU A 93 9.82 -19.02 -3.98
C GLU A 93 10.84 -18.16 -3.22
N THR A 94 11.25 -17.05 -3.83
CA THR A 94 12.19 -16.10 -3.21
C THR A 94 11.69 -14.67 -3.33
N ILE A 95 11.70 -13.96 -2.21
CA ILE A 95 11.32 -12.55 -2.10
C ILE A 95 12.55 -11.76 -1.66
N VAL A 96 12.86 -10.69 -2.37
CA VAL A 96 14.09 -9.92 -2.17
C VAL A 96 13.79 -8.44 -2.01
N ARG A 97 14.33 -7.83 -0.96
CA ARG A 97 14.34 -6.38 -0.81
C ARG A 97 15.51 -5.79 -1.57
N VAL A 98 15.22 -4.85 -2.49
CA VAL A 98 16.22 -4.11 -3.25
C VAL A 98 15.82 -2.65 -3.29
N ARG A 99 16.65 -1.76 -2.73
CA ARG A 99 16.37 -0.33 -2.58
C ARG A 99 17.17 0.58 -3.50
N ASN A 100 18.33 0.12 -3.94
CA ASN A 100 19.20 0.92 -4.79
C ASN A 100 18.57 1.11 -6.17
N PRO A 101 18.42 2.37 -6.65
CA PRO A 101 17.90 2.65 -7.99
C PRO A 101 18.69 1.96 -9.12
N GLU A 102 19.99 1.71 -8.96
CA GLU A 102 20.82 1.03 -9.94
C GLU A 102 20.38 -0.42 -10.19
N TYR A 103 19.90 -1.12 -9.16
CA TYR A 103 19.34 -2.47 -9.27
C TYR A 103 17.86 -2.49 -9.68
N SER A 104 17.21 -1.31 -9.80
CA SER A 104 15.81 -1.20 -10.19
C SER A 104 15.60 -1.09 -11.70
N ASN A 105 16.61 -1.37 -12.51
CA ASN A 105 16.54 -1.36 -13.97
C ASN A 105 15.43 -2.29 -14.48
N PRO A 106 14.53 -1.84 -15.38
CA PRO A 106 13.49 -2.67 -15.99
C PRO A 106 14.02 -3.99 -16.56
N TYR A 107 15.23 -3.99 -17.13
CA TYR A 107 15.87 -5.18 -17.68
C TYR A 107 16.02 -6.32 -16.66
N PHE A 108 16.35 -5.99 -15.39
CA PHE A 108 16.44 -6.99 -14.32
C PHE A 108 15.08 -7.58 -13.95
N LYS A 109 14.00 -6.77 -14.06
CA LYS A 109 12.65 -7.20 -13.75
C LYS A 109 12.01 -8.01 -14.87
N GLU A 110 12.11 -7.54 -16.11
CA GLU A 110 11.45 -8.16 -17.27
C GLU A 110 12.02 -9.54 -17.59
N LYS A 111 13.33 -9.73 -17.47
CA LYS A 111 13.98 -11.01 -17.79
C LYS A 111 14.13 -11.94 -16.59
N ASN A 112 13.77 -11.49 -15.39
CA ASN A 112 13.93 -12.27 -14.14
C ASN A 112 15.26 -13.04 -14.08
N ILE A 113 16.36 -12.38 -14.45
CA ILE A 113 17.69 -12.98 -14.66
C ILE A 113 18.17 -13.74 -13.43
N LEU A 114 17.83 -13.25 -12.24
CA LEU A 114 18.24 -13.87 -10.97
C LEU A 114 17.20 -14.84 -10.40
N GLY A 115 16.06 -15.04 -11.07
CA GLY A 115 15.06 -16.02 -10.69
C GLY A 115 14.26 -15.66 -9.42
N PHE A 116 14.21 -14.37 -9.04
CA PHE A 116 13.41 -13.93 -7.89
C PHE A 116 11.92 -13.95 -8.21
N SER A 117 11.13 -14.44 -7.27
CA SER A 117 9.67 -14.49 -7.42
C SER A 117 9.04 -13.11 -7.19
N LEU A 118 9.62 -12.31 -6.28
CA LEU A 118 9.19 -10.95 -6.00
C LEU A 118 10.38 -10.07 -5.59
N ILE A 119 10.48 -8.90 -6.19
CA ILE A 119 11.41 -7.84 -5.77
C ILE A 119 10.61 -6.73 -5.11
N VAL A 120 10.91 -6.42 -3.85
CA VAL A 120 10.25 -5.39 -3.06
C VAL A 120 11.19 -4.22 -2.82
N ASN A 121 10.74 -3.03 -3.21
CA ASN A 121 11.43 -1.77 -2.94
C ASN A 121 10.48 -0.85 -2.17
N PRO A 122 10.61 -0.77 -0.83
CA PRO A 122 9.72 0.03 0.01
C PRO A 122 9.68 1.51 -0.38
N GLU A 123 10.84 2.05 -0.77
CA GLU A 123 10.98 3.46 -1.15
C GLU A 123 10.31 3.76 -2.50
N LEU A 124 10.41 2.85 -3.46
CA LEU A 124 9.72 2.94 -4.75
C LEU A 124 8.20 2.81 -4.58
N LEU A 125 7.76 1.89 -3.72
CA LEU A 125 6.33 1.71 -3.41
C LEU A 125 5.76 2.94 -2.73
N ALA A 126 6.48 3.53 -1.77
CA ALA A 126 6.09 4.78 -1.12
C ALA A 126 6.04 5.95 -2.13
N ALA A 127 7.03 6.08 -3.01
CA ALA A 127 7.02 7.09 -4.05
C ALA A 127 5.81 6.96 -4.99
N ARG A 128 5.42 5.74 -5.35
CA ARG A 128 4.19 5.47 -6.13
C ARG A 128 2.92 5.87 -5.39
N ALA A 129 2.85 5.57 -4.08
CA ALA A 129 1.73 5.98 -3.25
C ALA A 129 1.62 7.52 -3.20
N ILE A 130 2.74 8.22 -3.03
CA ILE A 130 2.78 9.69 -3.07
C ILE A 130 2.35 10.22 -4.43
N ALA A 131 2.85 9.67 -5.54
CA ALA A 131 2.46 10.09 -6.89
C ALA A 131 0.94 9.89 -7.12
N ASN A 132 0.37 8.78 -6.63
CA ASN A 132 -1.08 8.56 -6.71
C ASN A 132 -1.87 9.60 -5.89
N ILE A 133 -1.38 10.01 -4.71
CA ILE A 133 -2.01 11.06 -3.88
C ILE A 133 -1.92 12.42 -4.59
N ILE A 134 -0.81 12.70 -5.27
CA ILE A 134 -0.65 13.93 -6.06
C ILE A 134 -1.63 13.97 -7.24
N ASP A 135 -1.88 12.84 -7.89
CA ASP A 135 -2.90 12.71 -8.96
C ASP A 135 -4.33 12.93 -8.42
N PHE A 136 -4.58 12.60 -7.13
CA PHE A 136 -5.89 12.70 -6.47
C PHE A 136 -5.77 13.41 -5.12
N PRO A 137 -5.56 14.74 -5.08
CA PRO A 137 -5.22 15.47 -3.85
C PRO A 137 -6.27 15.39 -2.74
N ASN A 138 -7.54 15.21 -3.06
CA ASN A 138 -8.61 15.04 -2.06
C ASN A 138 -8.65 13.62 -1.46
N ALA A 139 -7.98 12.64 -2.10
CA ALA A 139 -7.88 11.32 -1.52
C ALA A 139 -6.88 11.31 -0.36
N LEU A 140 -7.22 10.61 0.71
CA LEU A 140 -6.31 10.32 1.82
C LEU A 140 -5.35 9.19 1.44
N SER A 141 -5.88 8.18 0.74
CA SER A 141 -5.11 7.05 0.23
C SER A 141 -5.63 6.60 -1.14
N VAL A 142 -4.75 5.99 -1.92
CA VAL A 142 -5.07 5.40 -3.23
C VAL A 142 -4.39 4.06 -3.33
N GLU A 143 -5.17 3.00 -3.34
CA GLU A 143 -4.68 1.63 -3.48
C GLU A 143 -5.12 1.01 -4.80
N ARG A 144 -4.29 0.15 -5.38
CA ARG A 144 -4.56 -0.50 -6.67
C ARG A 144 -4.54 -2.01 -6.53
N PHE A 145 -5.60 -2.64 -7.05
CA PHE A 145 -5.81 -4.09 -7.02
C PHE A 145 -5.84 -4.67 -8.44
N VAL A 146 -5.71 -6.00 -8.53
CA VAL A 146 -5.83 -6.75 -9.79
C VAL A 146 -4.92 -6.18 -10.89
N GLY A 147 -3.64 -5.97 -10.57
CA GLY A 147 -2.68 -5.42 -11.54
C GLY A 147 -2.97 -3.98 -11.97
N GLY A 148 -3.69 -3.21 -11.15
CA GLY A 148 -4.04 -1.81 -11.42
C GLY A 148 -5.37 -1.60 -12.15
N LEU A 149 -6.13 -2.67 -12.40
CA LEU A 149 -7.45 -2.59 -13.06
C LEU A 149 -8.54 -2.00 -12.15
N VAL A 150 -8.40 -2.16 -10.83
CA VAL A 150 -9.33 -1.63 -9.83
C VAL A 150 -8.53 -0.74 -8.88
N SER A 151 -9.04 0.47 -8.61
CA SER A 151 -8.48 1.38 -7.62
C SER A 151 -9.47 1.60 -6.51
N LEU A 152 -9.02 1.55 -5.27
CA LEU A 152 -9.81 1.95 -4.10
C LEU A 152 -9.19 3.23 -3.55
N MET A 153 -10.02 4.23 -3.32
CA MET A 153 -9.61 5.54 -2.86
C MET A 153 -10.38 5.90 -1.62
N GLU A 154 -9.73 6.52 -0.67
CA GLU A 154 -10.30 7.00 0.57
C GLU A 154 -10.48 8.51 0.50
N PHE A 155 -11.68 9.00 0.84
CA PHE A 155 -12.01 10.42 0.88
C PHE A 155 -12.71 10.77 2.21
N VAL A 156 -12.55 12.01 2.64
CA VAL A 156 -13.36 12.56 3.72
C VAL A 156 -14.50 13.37 3.11
N VAL A 157 -15.70 13.10 3.55
CA VAL A 157 -16.88 13.93 3.24
C VAL A 157 -16.78 15.22 4.07
N ARG A 158 -16.84 16.37 3.43
CA ARG A 158 -16.87 17.68 4.09
C ARG A 158 -18.26 18.27 4.02
N GLU A 159 -18.64 19.03 5.01
CA GLU A 159 -19.96 19.69 5.09
C GLU A 159 -20.27 20.52 3.84
N ASP A 160 -19.26 21.21 3.29
CA ASP A 160 -19.39 22.04 2.07
C ASP A 160 -19.29 21.23 0.77
N SER A 161 -19.11 19.92 0.84
CA SER A 161 -19.00 19.06 -0.34
C SER A 161 -20.36 18.77 -0.97
N ASN A 162 -20.38 18.72 -2.29
CA ASN A 162 -21.61 18.43 -3.04
C ASN A 162 -22.15 16.99 -2.87
N ILE A 163 -21.47 16.15 -2.08
CA ILE A 163 -21.87 14.77 -1.77
C ILE A 163 -22.37 14.62 -0.33
N CYS A 164 -22.19 15.62 0.54
CA CYS A 164 -22.74 15.61 1.89
C CYS A 164 -24.27 15.57 1.81
N GLN A 165 -24.91 14.76 2.66
CA GLN A 165 -26.35 14.45 2.68
C GLN A 165 -26.89 13.70 1.45
N MET A 166 -26.00 13.24 0.54
CA MET A 166 -26.41 12.46 -0.62
C MET A 166 -26.60 10.98 -0.21
N SER A 167 -27.73 10.37 -0.58
CA SER A 167 -27.90 8.92 -0.38
C SER A 167 -26.97 8.11 -1.27
N ILE A 168 -26.58 6.91 -0.85
CA ILE A 168 -25.74 6.01 -1.66
C ILE A 168 -26.44 5.64 -2.97
N ALA A 169 -27.76 5.52 -2.97
CA ALA A 169 -28.54 5.27 -4.20
C ALA A 169 -28.43 6.45 -5.18
N ASP A 170 -28.53 7.69 -4.71
CA ASP A 170 -28.38 8.87 -5.56
C ASP A 170 -26.93 9.09 -5.99
N PHE A 171 -25.97 8.78 -5.11
CA PHE A 171 -24.56 8.75 -5.46
C PHE A 171 -24.31 7.80 -6.63
N ARG A 172 -24.84 6.58 -6.57
CA ARG A 172 -24.72 5.58 -7.64
C ARG A 172 -25.37 6.04 -8.94
N LYS A 173 -26.57 6.64 -8.88
CA LYS A 173 -27.24 7.21 -10.07
C LYS A 173 -26.39 8.31 -10.72
N LYS A 174 -25.75 9.15 -9.90
CA LYS A 174 -24.98 10.30 -10.39
C LYS A 174 -23.62 9.93 -10.96
N PHE A 175 -22.90 9.02 -10.31
CA PHE A 175 -21.52 8.70 -10.66
C PHE A 175 -21.36 7.34 -11.38
N GLY A 176 -22.45 6.64 -11.66
CA GLY A 176 -22.46 5.44 -12.50
C GLY A 176 -21.51 4.33 -12.00
N ASN A 177 -20.33 4.24 -12.59
CA ASN A 177 -19.33 3.21 -12.28
C ASN A 177 -18.48 3.52 -11.05
N VAL A 178 -18.84 4.51 -10.24
CA VAL A 178 -18.18 4.79 -8.96
C VAL A 178 -19.02 4.23 -7.83
N ILE A 179 -18.44 3.40 -6.98
CA ILE A 179 -19.13 2.70 -5.89
C ILE A 179 -18.51 3.12 -4.56
N VAL A 180 -19.34 3.54 -3.61
CA VAL A 180 -18.96 3.64 -2.20
C VAL A 180 -18.99 2.25 -1.60
N CYS A 181 -17.81 1.73 -1.24
CA CYS A 181 -17.62 0.36 -0.77
C CYS A 181 -17.78 0.22 0.73
N ALA A 182 -17.30 1.21 1.47
CA ALA A 182 -17.41 1.26 2.92
C ALA A 182 -17.45 2.72 3.38
N ILE A 183 -18.01 2.94 4.56
CA ILE A 183 -18.05 4.22 5.25
C ILE A 183 -17.53 3.99 6.66
N GLU A 184 -16.58 4.81 7.11
CA GLU A 184 -16.20 4.94 8.50
C GLU A 184 -16.84 6.21 9.07
N ARG A 185 -17.74 6.05 10.05
CA ARG A 185 -18.43 7.10 10.77
C ARG A 185 -18.24 6.87 12.27
N ASP A 186 -17.75 7.86 12.99
CA ASP A 186 -17.47 7.78 14.43
C ASP A 186 -16.65 6.54 14.80
N HIS A 187 -15.59 6.28 14.02
CA HIS A 187 -14.70 5.12 14.16
C HIS A 187 -15.40 3.75 13.99
N LYS A 188 -16.60 3.72 13.42
CA LYS A 188 -17.31 2.49 13.07
C LYS A 188 -17.38 2.34 11.56
N LEU A 189 -16.91 1.20 11.08
CA LEU A 189 -17.00 0.83 9.66
C LEU A 189 -18.34 0.16 9.37
N MET A 190 -18.91 0.51 8.21
CA MET A 190 -20.11 -0.11 7.65
C MET A 190 -20.00 -0.27 6.14
N ILE A 191 -20.59 -1.32 5.59
CA ILE A 191 -20.90 -1.41 4.16
C ILE A 191 -22.29 -0.80 3.96
N PRO A 192 -22.38 0.35 3.24
CA PRO A 192 -23.63 1.09 3.20
C PRO A 192 -24.68 0.43 2.29
N SER A 193 -25.94 0.45 2.72
CA SER A 193 -27.09 0.22 1.86
C SER A 193 -27.46 1.50 1.08
N GLY A 194 -28.33 1.37 0.07
CA GLY A 194 -28.66 2.47 -0.82
C GLY A 194 -29.34 3.67 -0.17
N ASP A 195 -29.98 3.48 0.97
CA ASP A 195 -30.72 4.48 1.77
C ASP A 195 -29.82 5.29 2.73
N VAL A 196 -28.59 4.81 2.98
CA VAL A 196 -27.63 5.54 3.83
C VAL A 196 -27.24 6.85 3.17
N ALA A 197 -27.36 7.97 3.90
CA ALA A 197 -26.85 9.26 3.48
C ALA A 197 -25.41 9.47 3.97
N LEU A 198 -24.59 10.12 3.14
CA LEU A 198 -23.24 10.54 3.51
C LEU A 198 -23.32 11.74 4.45
N GLU A 199 -22.56 11.74 5.54
CA GLU A 199 -22.52 12.81 6.54
C GLU A 199 -21.16 13.50 6.58
N ASP A 200 -21.11 14.69 7.17
CA ASP A 200 -19.85 15.39 7.41
C ASP A 200 -18.88 14.52 8.23
N LYS A 201 -17.60 14.54 7.87
CA LYS A 201 -16.52 13.74 8.45
C LYS A 201 -16.57 12.24 8.19
N ASP A 202 -17.55 11.74 7.44
CA ASP A 202 -17.48 10.35 6.98
C ASP A 202 -16.22 10.13 6.17
N ARG A 203 -15.51 9.04 6.46
CA ARG A 203 -14.43 8.53 5.61
C ARG A 203 -15.03 7.48 4.69
N ILE A 204 -15.06 7.76 3.40
CA ILE A 204 -15.64 6.88 2.38
C ILE A 204 -14.56 6.18 1.58
N PHE A 205 -14.71 4.88 1.39
CA PHE A 205 -13.87 4.06 0.53
C PHE A 205 -14.58 3.85 -0.80
N VAL A 206 -14.00 4.39 -1.87
CA VAL A 206 -14.67 4.47 -3.18
C VAL A 206 -13.85 3.72 -4.22
N THR A 207 -14.51 2.91 -5.03
CA THR A 207 -13.89 2.24 -6.18
C THR A 207 -14.57 2.62 -7.49
N GLY A 208 -13.82 2.55 -8.59
CA GLY A 208 -14.36 2.86 -9.91
C GLY A 208 -13.31 2.76 -11.01
N HIS A 209 -13.73 2.91 -12.25
CA HIS A 209 -12.81 3.09 -13.37
C HIS A 209 -12.01 4.38 -13.18
N ARG A 210 -10.74 4.38 -13.59
CA ARG A 210 -9.87 5.55 -13.44
C ARG A 210 -10.49 6.82 -14.02
N VAL A 211 -11.13 6.75 -15.17
CA VAL A 211 -11.77 7.89 -15.81
C VAL A 211 -12.94 8.40 -14.98
N ASP A 212 -13.80 7.50 -14.49
CA ASP A 212 -14.96 7.87 -13.67
C ASP A 212 -14.52 8.41 -12.31
N MET A 213 -13.45 7.84 -11.72
CA MET A 213 -12.84 8.36 -10.50
C MET A 213 -12.23 9.76 -10.68
N MET A 214 -11.65 10.06 -11.85
CA MET A 214 -11.20 11.42 -12.16
C MET A 214 -12.36 12.41 -12.29
N LEU A 215 -13.47 12.00 -12.92
CA LEU A 215 -14.68 12.82 -13.00
C LEU A 215 -15.28 13.06 -11.62
N PHE A 216 -15.35 12.02 -10.78
CA PHE A 216 -15.78 12.14 -9.39
C PHE A 216 -14.88 13.08 -8.59
N HIS A 217 -13.56 12.93 -8.71
CA HIS A 217 -12.57 13.79 -8.06
C HIS A 217 -12.77 15.28 -8.48
N ASN A 218 -12.92 15.54 -9.78
CA ASN A 218 -13.18 16.89 -10.28
C ASN A 218 -14.52 17.46 -9.77
N TYR A 219 -15.53 16.61 -9.57
CA TYR A 219 -16.81 17.01 -9.00
C TYR A 219 -16.69 17.47 -7.54
N LEU A 220 -15.74 16.90 -6.79
CA LEU A 220 -15.41 17.33 -5.42
C LEU A 220 -14.70 18.70 -5.38
N LYS A 221 -14.63 19.43 -6.51
CA LYS A 221 -13.93 20.73 -6.66
C LYS A 221 -12.46 20.65 -6.18
N SER A 222 -11.82 19.52 -6.42
CA SER A 222 -10.43 19.33 -6.11
C SER A 222 -9.52 20.26 -6.90
N ARG A 223 -8.54 20.86 -6.22
CA ARG A 223 -7.48 21.59 -6.91
C ARG A 223 -6.45 20.58 -7.45
N VAL A 224 -6.06 20.76 -8.69
CA VAL A 224 -4.94 20.02 -9.28
C VAL A 224 -3.64 20.50 -8.64
N VAL A 225 -2.78 19.58 -8.22
CA VAL A 225 -1.44 19.92 -7.74
C VAL A 225 -0.61 20.41 -8.93
N LYS A 226 -0.18 21.66 -8.89
CA LYS A 226 0.69 22.29 -9.87
C LYS A 226 2.08 22.59 -9.31
N SER A 227 2.19 22.69 -7.99
CA SER A 227 3.43 22.97 -7.28
C SER A 227 3.61 21.99 -6.10
N LEU A 228 4.81 21.42 -5.98
CA LEU A 228 5.18 20.45 -4.96
C LEU A 228 6.48 20.86 -4.28
N LEU A 229 6.45 20.98 -2.96
CA LEU A 229 7.65 21.11 -2.14
C LEU A 229 7.97 19.76 -1.48
N ILE A 230 9.22 19.31 -1.61
CA ILE A 230 9.71 18.07 -0.98
C ILE A 230 10.75 18.44 0.06
N ILE A 231 10.58 17.96 1.28
CA ILE A 231 11.54 18.14 2.38
C ILE A 231 12.28 16.83 2.58
N GLY A 232 13.57 16.83 2.19
CA GLY A 232 14.47 15.68 2.24
C GLY A 232 14.67 14.99 0.88
N ALA A 233 15.92 15.00 0.37
CA ALA A 233 16.34 14.37 -0.87
C ALA A 233 16.79 12.90 -0.66
N GLY A 234 15.91 12.07 -0.09
CA GLY A 234 16.15 10.64 0.12
C GLY A 234 15.75 9.78 -1.10
N LYS A 235 15.83 8.44 -0.95
CA LYS A 235 15.48 7.48 -2.01
C LYS A 235 14.02 7.61 -2.46
N ILE A 236 13.09 7.92 -1.55
CA ILE A 236 11.67 8.16 -1.92
C ILE A 236 11.57 9.37 -2.85
N ALA A 237 12.20 10.48 -2.49
CA ALA A 237 12.23 11.69 -3.32
C ALA A 237 12.85 11.38 -4.70
N TYR A 238 13.94 10.62 -4.75
CA TYR A 238 14.58 10.20 -6.01
C TYR A 238 13.59 9.47 -6.93
N TYR A 239 12.88 8.46 -6.41
CA TYR A 239 11.90 7.72 -7.21
C TYR A 239 10.70 8.58 -7.60
N LEU A 240 10.22 9.43 -6.69
CA LEU A 240 9.10 10.33 -6.94
C LEU A 240 9.43 11.33 -8.07
N LEU A 241 10.59 11.96 -8.01
CA LEU A 241 11.05 12.88 -9.06
C LEU A 241 11.21 12.18 -10.41
N GLY A 242 11.70 10.93 -10.40
CA GLY A 242 11.75 10.11 -11.61
C GLY A 242 10.38 9.85 -12.24
N MET A 243 9.32 9.72 -11.43
CA MET A 243 7.94 9.56 -11.90
C MET A 243 7.33 10.88 -12.40
N LEU A 244 7.70 12.00 -11.77
CA LEU A 244 7.16 13.33 -12.08
C LEU A 244 7.92 14.05 -13.19
N LYS A 245 9.01 13.51 -13.73
CA LYS A 245 9.89 14.19 -14.70
C LYS A 245 9.19 14.73 -15.95
N ASP A 246 8.12 14.05 -16.41
CA ASP A 246 7.32 14.40 -17.58
C ASP A 246 5.99 15.07 -17.19
N SER A 247 5.77 15.33 -15.89
CA SER A 247 4.61 16.08 -15.39
C SER A 247 4.80 17.58 -15.57
N ARG A 248 3.71 18.34 -15.42
CA ARG A 248 3.73 19.81 -15.41
C ARG A 248 3.73 20.37 -13.98
N ILE A 249 4.26 19.62 -13.02
CA ILE A 249 4.30 20.00 -11.61
C ILE A 249 5.63 20.69 -11.34
N ASP A 250 5.58 21.95 -10.94
CA ASP A 250 6.76 22.68 -10.48
C ASP A 250 7.20 22.09 -9.14
N THR A 251 8.38 21.49 -9.12
CA THR A 251 8.87 20.79 -7.93
C THR A 251 10.12 21.46 -7.39
N LYS A 252 10.12 21.72 -6.07
CA LYS A 252 11.29 22.18 -5.31
C LYS A 252 11.63 21.15 -4.24
N VAL A 253 12.91 20.99 -3.94
CA VAL A 253 13.43 20.11 -2.87
C VAL A 253 14.28 20.94 -1.90
N ILE A 254 14.07 20.75 -0.60
CA ILE A 254 14.95 21.26 0.45
C ILE A 254 15.73 20.07 1.02
N GLU A 255 17.06 20.18 1.04
CA GLU A 255 17.93 19.10 1.56
C GLU A 255 19.06 19.70 2.41
N VAL A 256 19.24 19.17 3.61
CA VAL A 256 20.25 19.66 4.56
C VAL A 256 21.66 19.21 4.20
N ASN A 257 21.81 18.03 3.60
CA ASN A 257 23.11 17.48 3.23
C ASN A 257 23.59 18.05 1.87
N PRO A 258 24.73 18.79 1.84
CA PRO A 258 25.21 19.45 0.61
C PRO A 258 25.59 18.47 -0.51
N GLU A 259 26.17 17.31 -0.18
CA GLU A 259 26.57 16.30 -1.18
C GLU A 259 25.32 15.70 -1.84
N ARG A 260 24.29 15.46 -1.07
CA ARG A 260 23.00 14.94 -1.57
C ARG A 260 22.26 15.98 -2.40
N ALA A 261 22.28 17.24 -1.98
CA ALA A 261 21.73 18.34 -2.76
C ALA A 261 22.44 18.46 -4.12
N ALA A 262 23.76 18.41 -4.14
CA ALA A 262 24.55 18.43 -5.38
C ALA A 262 24.23 17.24 -6.30
N PHE A 263 24.16 16.02 -5.76
CA PHE A 263 23.78 14.83 -6.52
C PHE A 263 22.39 14.96 -7.17
N PHE A 264 21.39 15.46 -6.45
CA PHE A 264 20.06 15.66 -7.00
C PHE A 264 20.04 16.77 -8.07
N SER A 265 20.79 17.85 -7.89
CA SER A 265 20.94 18.91 -8.89
C SER A 265 21.52 18.41 -10.21
N GLU A 266 22.52 17.54 -10.14
CA GLU A 266 23.10 16.89 -11.33
C GLU A 266 22.11 15.92 -11.99
N LYS A 267 21.44 15.09 -11.17
CA LYS A 267 20.52 14.05 -11.66
C LYS A 267 19.23 14.59 -12.24
N PHE A 268 18.74 15.70 -11.73
CA PHE A 268 17.47 16.34 -12.12
C PHE A 268 17.70 17.83 -12.50
N PRO A 269 18.23 18.14 -13.68
CA PRO A 269 18.68 19.51 -14.04
C PRO A 269 17.55 20.56 -14.08
N LYS A 270 16.28 20.15 -14.12
CA LYS A 270 15.12 21.06 -14.09
C LYS A 270 14.57 21.28 -12.67
N LEU A 271 15.15 20.64 -11.67
CA LEU A 271 14.69 20.69 -10.29
C LEU A 271 15.30 21.91 -9.58
N TYR A 272 14.46 22.63 -8.84
CA TYR A 272 14.93 23.64 -7.89
C TYR A 272 15.31 22.98 -6.58
N ILE A 273 16.58 23.11 -6.20
CA ILE A 273 17.09 22.54 -4.95
C ILE A 273 17.60 23.68 -4.07
N VAL A 274 17.17 23.64 -2.81
CA VAL A 274 17.62 24.52 -1.75
C VAL A 274 18.41 23.69 -0.75
N GLN A 275 19.66 24.09 -0.49
CA GLN A 275 20.43 23.53 0.60
C GLN A 275 20.02 24.23 1.91
N GLY A 276 19.39 23.48 2.81
CA GLY A 276 18.92 24.02 4.07
C GLY A 276 18.18 22.99 4.92
N ASP A 277 17.90 23.34 6.14
CA ASP A 277 17.08 22.53 7.05
C ASP A 277 15.60 22.84 6.86
N GLY A 278 14.90 22.03 6.07
CA GLY A 278 13.46 22.17 5.79
C GLY A 278 12.55 21.79 6.95
N THR A 279 13.09 21.46 8.13
CA THR A 279 12.30 21.22 9.33
C THR A 279 12.15 22.48 10.18
N THR A 280 12.92 23.54 9.88
CA THR A 280 12.86 24.80 10.61
C THR A 280 11.79 25.73 10.03
N LYS A 281 11.10 26.45 10.92
CA LYS A 281 10.08 27.43 10.56
C LYS A 281 10.61 28.51 9.60
N ASP A 282 11.82 29.01 9.86
CA ASP A 282 12.39 30.12 9.10
C ASP A 282 12.64 29.71 7.66
N THR A 283 13.26 28.54 7.41
CA THR A 283 13.46 28.00 6.06
C THR A 283 12.14 27.80 5.33
N LEU A 284 11.12 27.25 6.01
CA LEU A 284 9.81 27.01 5.39
C LEU A 284 9.12 28.32 4.95
N LEU A 285 9.23 29.38 5.78
CA LEU A 285 8.66 30.70 5.46
C LEU A 285 9.46 31.41 4.37
N GLU A 286 10.79 31.37 4.40
CA GLU A 286 11.68 31.92 3.35
C GLU A 286 11.38 31.27 1.99
N GLU A 287 11.18 29.95 1.98
CA GLU A 287 10.83 29.21 0.76
C GLU A 287 9.34 29.27 0.41
N SER A 288 8.57 30.07 1.17
CA SER A 288 7.13 30.28 0.92
C SER A 288 6.32 28.99 0.86
N ALA A 289 6.54 28.06 1.80
CA ALA A 289 5.92 26.72 1.84
C ALA A 289 4.39 26.79 1.75
N GLN A 290 3.75 27.85 2.30
CA GLN A 290 2.31 28.07 2.24
C GLN A 290 1.73 28.28 0.83
N ASN A 291 2.57 28.58 -0.15
CA ASN A 291 2.14 28.82 -1.52
C ASN A 291 2.16 27.57 -2.40
N TYR A 292 2.64 26.44 -1.88
CA TYR A 292 2.64 25.17 -2.61
C TYR A 292 1.28 24.46 -2.48
N ASP A 293 0.82 23.85 -3.57
CA ASP A 293 -0.40 23.06 -3.57
C ASP A 293 -0.24 21.79 -2.72
N ALA A 294 0.98 21.21 -2.71
CA ALA A 294 1.31 20.05 -1.87
C ALA A 294 2.72 20.18 -1.28
N VAL A 295 2.89 19.64 -0.07
CA VAL A 295 4.20 19.50 0.58
C VAL A 295 4.38 18.06 1.05
N ALA A 296 5.55 17.47 0.75
CA ALA A 296 5.91 16.12 1.17
C ALA A 296 7.09 16.13 2.14
N THR A 297 6.87 15.70 3.41
CA THR A 297 7.90 15.59 4.44
C THR A 297 8.49 14.19 4.43
N LEU A 298 9.71 14.05 3.88
CA LEU A 298 10.37 12.78 3.58
C LEU A 298 11.73 12.62 4.26
N THR A 299 11.97 13.31 5.38
CA THR A 299 13.24 13.23 6.11
C THR A 299 13.48 11.84 6.72
N GLY A 300 14.64 11.64 7.33
CA GLY A 300 15.00 10.40 8.04
C GLY A 300 14.30 10.20 9.39
N VAL A 301 13.76 11.28 9.97
CA VAL A 301 13.24 11.36 11.34
C VAL A 301 11.73 11.53 11.34
N ASP A 302 11.02 10.56 11.87
CA ASP A 302 9.54 10.54 11.84
C ASP A 302 8.93 11.70 12.62
N GLU A 303 9.50 12.05 13.78
CA GLU A 303 9.05 13.15 14.64
C GLU A 303 9.17 14.50 13.91
N GLU A 304 10.28 14.74 13.22
CA GLU A 304 10.47 15.94 12.43
C GLU A 304 9.43 16.04 11.32
N ASN A 305 9.20 14.93 10.60
CA ASN A 305 8.19 14.90 9.54
C ASN A 305 6.80 15.26 10.07
N ILE A 306 6.43 14.72 11.23
CA ILE A 306 5.14 14.96 11.87
C ILE A 306 5.01 16.42 12.30
N ILE A 307 5.99 16.95 13.07
CA ILE A 307 5.96 18.32 13.57
C ILE A 307 5.96 19.32 12.42
N THR A 308 6.78 19.08 11.39
CA THR A 308 6.81 19.91 10.20
C THR A 308 5.47 19.91 9.47
N SER A 309 4.82 18.75 9.33
CA SER A 309 3.49 18.68 8.73
C SER A 309 2.43 19.41 9.53
N MET A 310 2.46 19.32 10.87
CA MET A 310 1.55 20.10 11.73
C MET A 310 1.75 21.62 11.55
N PHE A 311 3.00 22.06 11.44
CA PHE A 311 3.29 23.46 11.14
C PHE A 311 2.76 23.88 9.77
N LEU A 312 2.97 23.05 8.73
CA LEU A 312 2.48 23.31 7.38
C LEU A 312 0.94 23.40 7.33
N ASP A 313 0.23 22.56 8.08
CA ASP A 313 -1.22 22.65 8.23
C ASP A 313 -1.62 23.98 8.89
N SER A 314 -0.89 24.42 9.92
CA SER A 314 -1.18 25.67 10.64
C SER A 314 -1.00 26.92 9.78
N ILE A 315 -0.14 26.88 8.77
CA ILE A 315 0.06 27.99 7.80
C ILE A 315 -0.78 27.86 6.54
N GLY A 316 -1.68 26.85 6.47
CA GLY A 316 -2.69 26.71 5.43
C GLY A 316 -2.25 25.95 4.18
N VAL A 317 -1.19 25.13 4.24
CA VAL A 317 -0.86 24.19 3.15
C VAL A 317 -1.99 23.21 2.96
N GLN A 318 -2.49 23.11 1.73
CA GLN A 318 -3.72 22.35 1.49
C GLN A 318 -3.54 20.83 1.50
N LYS A 319 -2.37 20.35 1.04
CA LYS A 319 -2.06 18.94 1.00
C LYS A 319 -0.69 18.65 1.60
N ASN A 320 -0.69 18.02 2.76
CA ASN A 320 0.51 17.52 3.39
C ASN A 320 0.62 16.01 3.23
N ILE A 321 1.80 15.53 2.84
CA ILE A 321 2.11 14.12 2.69
C ILE A 321 3.26 13.81 3.63
N THR A 322 2.98 13.06 4.70
CA THR A 322 3.88 12.83 5.81
C THR A 322 4.40 11.41 5.82
N LYS A 323 5.72 11.24 5.71
CA LYS A 323 6.34 9.93 5.86
C LYS A 323 6.50 9.59 7.34
N VAL A 324 5.99 8.43 7.76
CA VAL A 324 6.14 7.89 9.12
C VAL A 324 6.46 6.40 9.04
N ASN A 325 7.58 5.96 9.64
CA ASN A 325 7.96 4.55 9.71
C ASN A 325 7.47 3.86 10.98
N ARG A 326 7.35 4.60 12.10
CA ARG A 326 6.91 4.08 13.40
C ARG A 326 5.40 4.27 13.55
N THR A 327 4.65 3.23 13.25
CA THR A 327 3.17 3.25 13.33
C THR A 327 2.63 3.56 14.73
N SER A 328 3.39 3.24 15.80
CA SER A 328 3.02 3.60 17.16
C SER A 328 2.91 5.11 17.41
N LEU A 329 3.61 5.94 16.64
CA LEU A 329 3.44 7.39 16.70
C LEU A 329 2.07 7.84 16.20
N LEU A 330 1.51 7.12 15.22
CA LEU A 330 0.20 7.43 14.64
C LEU A 330 -0.94 7.19 15.63
N GLU A 331 -0.78 6.22 16.54
CA GLU A 331 -1.75 5.96 17.61
C GLU A 331 -1.81 7.10 18.62
N ILE A 332 -0.66 7.78 18.84
CA ILE A 332 -0.54 8.90 19.79
C ILE A 332 -1.13 10.20 19.22
N ILE A 333 -0.99 10.41 17.90
CA ILE A 333 -1.27 11.69 17.23
C ILE A 333 -2.75 11.81 16.80
N HIS A 334 -3.58 10.79 17.02
CA HIS A 334 -4.91 10.71 16.43
C HIS A 334 -4.89 11.06 14.96
N ALA A 335 -4.56 10.06 14.13
CA ALA A 335 -4.31 10.19 12.67
C ALA A 335 -5.42 10.89 11.85
N THR A 336 -6.48 11.35 12.49
CA THR A 336 -7.61 12.10 11.91
C THR A 336 -7.22 13.50 11.44
N ASP A 337 -6.13 14.08 11.95
CA ASP A 337 -5.77 15.48 11.67
C ASP A 337 -4.72 15.62 10.55
N PHE A 338 -4.17 14.52 10.03
CA PHE A 338 -3.18 14.55 8.96
C PHE A 338 -3.79 14.26 7.59
N SER A 339 -3.40 15.06 6.61
CA SER A 339 -3.97 14.95 5.27
C SER A 339 -3.59 13.68 4.53
N SER A 340 -2.35 13.18 4.65
CA SER A 340 -1.93 11.87 4.09
C SER A 340 -0.67 11.35 4.76
N ILE A 341 -0.72 10.12 5.24
CA ILE A 341 0.41 9.45 5.88
C ILE A 341 0.92 8.33 4.97
N ILE A 342 2.23 8.32 4.75
CA ILE A 342 2.90 7.27 4.00
C ILE A 342 3.82 6.48 4.94
N THR A 343 3.55 5.19 5.05
CA THR A 343 4.36 4.26 5.85
C THR A 343 5.04 3.23 4.95
N PRO A 344 6.26 3.49 4.46
CA PRO A 344 6.95 2.60 3.51
C PRO A 344 7.08 1.17 4.02
N LYS A 345 7.26 1.01 5.33
CA LYS A 345 7.34 -0.30 6.00
C LYS A 345 6.04 -1.09 5.83
N THR A 346 4.90 -0.48 6.12
CA THR A 346 3.58 -1.14 6.03
C THR A 346 3.28 -1.51 4.57
N ILE A 347 3.48 -0.60 3.63
CA ILE A 347 3.28 -0.85 2.19
C ILE A 347 4.11 -2.03 1.71
N ALA A 348 5.36 -2.16 2.18
CA ALA A 348 6.21 -3.28 1.82
C ALA A 348 5.72 -4.61 2.42
N VAL A 349 5.31 -4.61 3.70
CA VAL A 349 4.75 -5.79 4.38
C VAL A 349 3.49 -6.24 3.66
N ASP A 350 2.56 -5.34 3.37
CA ASP A 350 1.31 -5.64 2.66
C ASP A 350 1.57 -6.22 1.27
N THR A 351 2.55 -5.67 0.54
CA THR A 351 2.96 -6.21 -0.77
C THR A 351 3.46 -7.65 -0.67
N ILE A 352 4.24 -7.97 0.37
CA ILE A 352 4.77 -9.31 0.59
C ILE A 352 3.66 -10.27 1.04
N MET A 353 2.86 -9.87 2.02
CA MET A 353 1.74 -10.69 2.51
C MET A 353 0.74 -10.98 1.39
N HIS A 354 0.45 -9.99 0.55
CA HIS A 354 -0.36 -10.21 -0.64
C HIS A 354 0.20 -11.30 -1.57
N PHE A 355 1.51 -11.27 -1.83
CA PHE A 355 2.16 -12.32 -2.64
C PHE A 355 2.04 -13.69 -1.97
N ILE A 356 2.28 -13.77 -0.65
CA ILE A 356 2.19 -15.01 0.13
C ILE A 356 0.77 -15.57 0.09
N HIS A 357 -0.24 -14.75 0.39
CA HIS A 357 -1.64 -15.15 0.33
C HIS A 357 -2.03 -15.65 -1.06
N GLY A 358 -1.55 -15.00 -2.13
CA GLY A 358 -1.75 -15.45 -3.49
C GLY A 358 -1.19 -16.86 -3.74
N ARG A 359 -0.06 -17.23 -3.10
CA ARG A 359 0.55 -18.56 -3.23
C ARG A 359 -0.16 -19.62 -2.39
N VAL A 360 -0.53 -19.30 -1.14
CA VAL A 360 -1.32 -20.19 -0.28
C VAL A 360 -2.64 -20.54 -0.96
N ASN A 361 -3.33 -19.53 -1.49
CA ASN A 361 -4.67 -19.67 -2.02
C ASN A 361 -4.70 -20.33 -3.40
N ALA A 362 -3.65 -20.18 -4.21
CA ALA A 362 -3.57 -20.84 -5.53
C ALA A 362 -3.61 -22.36 -5.44
N GLN A 363 -3.21 -22.95 -4.30
CA GLN A 363 -3.19 -24.41 -4.09
C GLN A 363 -4.51 -24.96 -3.53
N TYR A 364 -5.29 -24.17 -2.77
CA TYR A 364 -6.36 -24.73 -1.93
C TYR A 364 -7.70 -23.98 -1.99
N SER A 365 -7.81 -22.79 -2.63
CA SER A 365 -9.05 -22.00 -2.60
C SER A 365 -9.30 -21.20 -3.90
N ASP A 366 -10.52 -20.66 -4.01
CA ASP A 366 -10.90 -19.72 -5.08
C ASP A 366 -10.36 -18.32 -4.81
N LEU A 367 -9.91 -18.05 -3.59
CA LEU A 367 -9.32 -16.79 -3.16
C LEU A 367 -7.92 -16.64 -3.75
N GLN A 368 -7.70 -15.61 -4.55
CA GLN A 368 -6.42 -15.33 -5.21
C GLN A 368 -5.58 -14.29 -4.45
N ALA A 369 -6.25 -13.36 -3.76
CA ALA A 369 -5.59 -12.26 -3.08
C ALA A 369 -6.46 -11.73 -1.94
N MET A 370 -5.80 -11.22 -0.91
CA MET A 370 -6.42 -10.54 0.23
C MET A 370 -5.60 -9.30 0.57
N HIS A 371 -6.26 -8.17 0.80
CA HIS A 371 -5.66 -6.92 1.27
C HIS A 371 -6.43 -6.41 2.47
N HIS A 372 -5.71 -5.81 3.38
CA HIS A 372 -6.29 -5.15 4.55
C HIS A 372 -6.24 -3.64 4.39
N LEU A 373 -7.35 -2.98 4.67
CA LEU A 373 -7.56 -1.54 4.61
C LEU A 373 -8.03 -1.03 5.97
N ALA A 374 -8.01 0.28 6.18
CA ALA A 374 -8.49 0.90 7.41
C ALA A 374 -7.91 0.20 8.67
N ASN A 375 -6.58 0.10 8.76
CA ASN A 375 -5.87 -0.58 9.85
C ASN A 375 -6.28 -2.05 10.07
N GLY A 376 -6.62 -2.76 8.99
CA GLY A 376 -6.98 -4.19 9.05
C GLY A 376 -8.46 -4.48 9.30
N GLN A 377 -9.31 -3.47 9.37
CA GLN A 377 -10.74 -3.64 9.66
C GLN A 377 -11.59 -3.87 8.40
N VAL A 378 -11.09 -3.54 7.22
CA VAL A 378 -11.73 -3.82 5.92
C VAL A 378 -10.85 -4.79 5.16
N GLU A 379 -11.42 -5.89 4.71
CA GLU A 379 -10.73 -6.84 3.84
C GLU A 379 -11.21 -6.68 2.40
N THR A 380 -10.27 -6.60 1.48
CA THR A 380 -10.53 -6.71 0.04
C THR A 380 -10.06 -8.06 -0.45
N LEU A 381 -10.99 -8.88 -0.91
CA LEU A 381 -10.75 -10.26 -1.31
C LEU A 381 -10.90 -10.39 -2.83
N GLN A 382 -9.96 -11.10 -3.47
CA GLN A 382 -10.05 -11.41 -4.88
C GLN A 382 -10.31 -12.89 -5.09
N PHE A 383 -11.46 -13.26 -5.65
CA PHE A 383 -11.83 -14.64 -5.98
C PHE A 383 -11.78 -14.88 -7.49
N LEU A 384 -11.44 -16.11 -7.89
CA LEU A 384 -11.59 -16.60 -9.25
C LEU A 384 -12.71 -17.66 -9.28
N ILE A 385 -13.70 -17.47 -10.13
CA ILE A 385 -14.74 -18.47 -10.36
C ILE A 385 -14.18 -19.54 -11.31
N LYS A 386 -13.72 -20.66 -10.75
CA LYS A 386 -13.10 -21.76 -11.51
C LYS A 386 -14.12 -22.64 -12.19
N GLU A 387 -15.31 -22.81 -11.59
CA GLU A 387 -16.38 -23.68 -12.07
C GLU A 387 -17.76 -23.09 -11.81
N ALA A 388 -18.77 -23.60 -12.51
CA ALA A 388 -20.16 -23.19 -12.30
C ALA A 388 -20.63 -23.59 -10.89
N ASN A 389 -21.28 -22.67 -10.20
CA ASN A 389 -21.68 -22.83 -8.80
C ASN A 389 -23.03 -22.14 -8.51
N LYS A 390 -23.48 -22.18 -7.26
CA LYS A 390 -24.78 -21.59 -6.84
C LYS A 390 -24.90 -20.08 -7.10
N MET A 391 -23.78 -19.39 -7.29
CA MET A 391 -23.74 -17.95 -7.57
C MET A 391 -23.72 -17.61 -9.06
N THR A 392 -23.31 -18.57 -9.92
CA THR A 392 -23.20 -18.33 -11.36
C THR A 392 -24.54 -18.33 -12.07
N GLY A 393 -24.70 -17.43 -13.06
CA GLY A 393 -25.87 -17.35 -13.92
C GLY A 393 -27.11 -16.70 -13.30
N LYS A 394 -27.04 -16.28 -12.01
CA LYS A 394 -28.12 -15.59 -11.34
C LYS A 394 -27.79 -14.11 -11.19
N PRO A 395 -28.77 -13.19 -11.30
CA PRO A 395 -28.58 -11.78 -10.93
C PRO A 395 -28.06 -11.64 -9.51
N LEU A 396 -27.14 -10.69 -9.29
CA LEU A 396 -26.57 -10.45 -7.97
C LEU A 396 -27.65 -10.08 -6.93
N SER A 397 -28.71 -9.40 -7.36
CA SER A 397 -29.87 -9.07 -6.51
C SER A 397 -30.59 -10.30 -5.95
N GLN A 398 -30.46 -11.45 -6.58
CA GLN A 398 -31.06 -12.71 -6.11
C GLN A 398 -30.11 -13.54 -5.23
N LEU A 399 -28.84 -13.13 -5.13
CA LEU A 399 -27.87 -13.78 -4.24
C LEU A 399 -28.07 -13.27 -2.83
N LYS A 400 -28.32 -14.16 -1.89
CA LYS A 400 -28.36 -13.85 -0.46
C LYS A 400 -26.94 -13.73 0.06
N LEU A 401 -26.29 -12.59 -0.15
CA LEU A 401 -24.99 -12.30 0.42
C LEU A 401 -25.14 -12.03 1.92
N LYS A 402 -24.11 -12.43 2.68
CA LYS A 402 -24.05 -12.06 4.11
C LYS A 402 -23.99 -10.54 4.25
N LYS A 403 -24.50 -10.07 5.38
CA LYS A 403 -24.34 -8.67 5.79
C LYS A 403 -22.84 -8.32 5.83
N ASP A 404 -22.51 -7.09 5.55
CA ASP A 404 -21.13 -6.59 5.54
C ASP A 404 -20.22 -7.21 4.45
N ILE A 405 -20.83 -7.58 3.32
CA ILE A 405 -20.15 -8.02 2.09
C ILE A 405 -20.65 -7.22 0.89
N LEU A 406 -19.72 -6.76 0.07
CA LEU A 406 -20.01 -6.07 -1.20
C LEU A 406 -19.15 -6.67 -2.33
N ILE A 407 -19.76 -7.06 -3.44
CA ILE A 407 -19.05 -7.35 -4.68
C ILE A 407 -18.77 -6.01 -5.38
N ALA A 408 -17.56 -5.50 -5.23
CA ALA A 408 -17.17 -4.17 -5.67
C ALA A 408 -16.81 -4.12 -7.17
N ALA A 409 -16.24 -5.21 -7.72
CA ALA A 409 -15.92 -5.30 -9.15
C ALA A 409 -15.91 -6.76 -9.63
N ILE A 410 -16.20 -6.94 -10.93
CA ILE A 410 -16.05 -8.19 -11.66
C ILE A 410 -15.06 -7.93 -12.80
N ILE A 411 -14.03 -8.74 -12.91
CA ILE A 411 -13.10 -8.69 -14.03
C ILE A 411 -13.40 -9.87 -14.94
N ARG A 412 -13.89 -9.59 -16.14
CA ARG A 412 -14.26 -10.57 -17.17
C ARG A 412 -13.48 -10.30 -18.44
N ASN A 413 -12.69 -11.26 -18.89
CA ASN A 413 -11.88 -11.14 -20.12
C ASN A 413 -10.99 -9.87 -20.12
N GLY A 414 -10.39 -9.53 -18.97
CA GLY A 414 -9.54 -8.35 -18.81
C GLY A 414 -10.28 -7.00 -18.73
N LYS A 415 -11.62 -6.99 -18.79
CA LYS A 415 -12.45 -5.79 -18.62
C LYS A 415 -13.03 -5.76 -17.22
N THR A 416 -13.02 -4.60 -16.58
CA THR A 416 -13.64 -4.39 -15.27
C THR A 416 -15.09 -3.97 -15.42
N ILE A 417 -15.97 -4.62 -14.69
CA ILE A 417 -17.39 -4.34 -14.56
C ILE A 417 -17.63 -3.92 -13.12
N PHE A 418 -18.27 -2.78 -12.89
CA PHE A 418 -18.75 -2.34 -11.59
C PHE A 418 -20.22 -2.73 -11.46
N PRO A 419 -20.49 -3.87 -10.78
CA PRO A 419 -21.76 -4.55 -10.96
C PRO A 419 -22.94 -3.80 -10.36
N THR A 420 -24.11 -4.06 -10.95
CA THR A 420 -25.43 -3.74 -10.43
C THR A 420 -26.11 -5.02 -9.95
N GLY A 421 -27.30 -4.91 -9.36
CA GLY A 421 -28.09 -6.07 -8.95
C GLY A 421 -28.49 -7.01 -10.12
N GLU A 422 -28.53 -6.49 -11.35
CA GLU A 422 -28.92 -7.27 -12.56
C GLU A 422 -27.77 -8.05 -13.20
N ASP A 423 -26.52 -7.73 -12.84
CA ASP A 423 -25.35 -8.42 -13.36
C ASP A 423 -25.26 -9.85 -12.81
N THR A 424 -24.70 -10.73 -13.63
CA THR A 424 -24.53 -12.16 -13.30
C THR A 424 -23.07 -12.56 -13.29
N LEU A 425 -22.73 -13.53 -12.44
CA LEU A 425 -21.39 -14.11 -12.36
C LEU A 425 -21.24 -15.25 -13.37
N GLN A 426 -20.05 -15.38 -13.94
CA GLN A 426 -19.69 -16.40 -14.93
C GLN A 426 -18.39 -17.11 -14.56
N VAL A 427 -18.22 -18.33 -15.06
CA VAL A 427 -16.94 -19.05 -14.92
C VAL A 427 -15.84 -18.26 -15.62
N GLY A 428 -14.70 -18.13 -14.98
CA GLY A 428 -13.57 -17.31 -15.43
C GLY A 428 -13.58 -15.88 -14.90
N ASP A 429 -14.66 -15.40 -14.24
CA ASP A 429 -14.70 -14.09 -13.62
C ASP A 429 -13.75 -14.03 -12.42
N LYS A 430 -13.04 -12.91 -12.30
CA LYS A 430 -12.37 -12.54 -11.05
C LYS A 430 -13.22 -11.52 -10.32
N LEU A 431 -13.55 -11.81 -9.06
CA LEU A 431 -14.36 -10.94 -8.22
C LEU A 431 -13.46 -10.15 -7.29
N VAL A 432 -13.76 -8.88 -7.13
CA VAL A 432 -13.23 -8.05 -6.03
C VAL A 432 -14.35 -7.85 -5.02
N VAL A 433 -14.17 -8.42 -3.85
CA VAL A 433 -15.14 -8.38 -2.76
C VAL A 433 -14.58 -7.56 -1.62
N ILE A 434 -15.37 -6.65 -1.08
CA ILE A 434 -15.04 -5.86 0.10
C ILE A 434 -15.89 -6.39 1.26
N THR A 435 -15.28 -6.63 2.40
CA THR A 435 -15.95 -7.19 3.56
C THR A 435 -15.37 -6.68 4.88
N LEU A 436 -16.22 -6.60 5.89
CA LEU A 436 -15.84 -6.36 7.30
C LEU A 436 -15.74 -7.67 8.09
N LEU A 437 -16.02 -8.80 7.44
CA LEU A 437 -15.96 -10.13 8.06
C LEU A 437 -14.56 -10.71 7.91
N SER A 438 -14.00 -11.24 8.98
CA SER A 438 -12.76 -12.01 8.97
C SER A 438 -13.03 -13.48 8.57
N ASN A 439 -11.96 -14.15 8.08
CA ASN A 439 -11.97 -15.58 7.77
C ASN A 439 -12.83 -16.03 6.57
N ILE A 440 -13.06 -15.13 5.60
CA ILE A 440 -13.67 -15.50 4.31
C ILE A 440 -12.58 -16.10 3.42
N THR A 441 -12.60 -17.42 3.23
CA THR A 441 -11.56 -18.13 2.45
C THR A 441 -12.11 -18.75 1.16
N LYS A 442 -13.41 -19.02 1.09
CA LYS A 442 -14.07 -19.63 -0.05
C LYS A 442 -15.17 -18.72 -0.58
N ILE A 443 -15.42 -18.82 -1.88
CA ILE A 443 -16.46 -18.02 -2.53
C ILE A 443 -17.86 -18.30 -1.92
N TYR A 444 -18.11 -19.49 -1.43
CA TYR A 444 -19.38 -19.85 -0.77
C TYR A 444 -19.56 -19.22 0.60
N ASP A 445 -18.46 -18.79 1.24
CA ASP A 445 -18.52 -18.08 2.52
C ASP A 445 -19.18 -16.70 2.40
N LEU A 446 -19.34 -16.20 1.16
CA LEU A 446 -20.02 -14.95 0.87
C LEU A 446 -21.55 -15.05 1.03
N LEU A 447 -22.12 -16.25 0.96
CA LEU A 447 -23.56 -16.49 1.03
C LEU A 447 -24.04 -16.67 2.48
N GLU A 448 -25.27 -16.24 2.75
CA GLU A 448 -26.00 -16.67 3.94
C GLU A 448 -26.21 -18.19 3.91
N ARG A 449 -26.12 -18.83 5.06
CA ARG A 449 -26.32 -20.30 5.19
C ARG A 449 -27.76 -20.69 5.03
#